data_b20722015d0c250c8f3069f5eb3e787b
#
_entry.id   b20722015d0c250c8f3069f5eb3e787b
#
_cell.length_a   1.000
_cell.length_b   1.000
_cell.length_c   1.000
_cell.angle_alpha   90.00
_cell.angle_beta   90.00
_cell.angle_gamma   90.00
#
_symmetry.space_group_name_H-M   'P 1'
#
loop_
_entity.id
_entity.type
_entity.pdbx_description
1 polymer ?
#
loop_
_entity_poly.entity_id
_entity_poly.type
_entity_poly.pdbx_seq_one_letter_code
_entity_poly.pdbx_strand_id
1 'polypeptide(L)'
;LSTTEALKRLRKEDVPCAETTTLKELMKHPQLQANELFKTIESDHQGKVRALRYPAKFNDQELKNHSPAPKLGEHKDEILKSI
;
A
#
# COMPACT_ATOMS: atom_id res chain seq x y z
N LEU A 1 14.13 -26.92 9.84
CA LEU A 1 13.34 -26.63 8.62
C LEU A 1 13.49 -25.17 8.20
N SER A 2 13.77 -24.96 6.93
CA SER A 2 13.72 -23.61 6.36
C SER A 2 12.27 -23.16 6.17
N THR A 3 12.04 -21.85 6.07
CA THR A 3 10.71 -21.32 5.79
C THR A 3 10.14 -21.87 4.48
N THR A 4 10.96 -21.92 3.44
CA THR A 4 10.57 -22.47 2.14
C THR A 4 10.13 -23.93 2.24
N GLU A 5 10.87 -24.75 2.96
CA GLU A 5 10.54 -26.15 3.14
C GLU A 5 9.29 -26.36 3.99
N ALA A 6 9.15 -25.58 5.05
CA ALA A 6 7.95 -25.59 5.89
C ALA A 6 6.69 -25.25 5.09
N LEU A 7 6.75 -24.18 4.31
CA LEU A 7 5.62 -23.78 3.44
C LEU A 7 5.28 -24.86 2.41
N LYS A 8 6.30 -25.50 1.82
CA LYS A 8 6.10 -26.56 0.85
C LYS A 8 5.34 -27.74 1.46
N ARG A 9 5.74 -28.16 2.67
CA ARG A 9 5.07 -29.25 3.37
C ARG A 9 3.64 -28.92 3.75
N LEU A 10 3.42 -27.73 4.30
CA LEU A 10 2.08 -27.29 4.69
C LEU A 10 1.14 -27.20 3.48
N ARG A 11 1.60 -26.64 2.38
CA ARG A 11 0.79 -26.54 1.15
C ARG A 11 0.45 -27.91 0.56
N LYS A 12 1.35 -28.87 0.69
CA LYS A 12 1.10 -30.26 0.24
C LYS A 12 -0.08 -30.87 0.97
N GLU A 13 -0.27 -30.52 2.23
CA GLU A 13 -1.36 -31.01 3.08
C GLU A 13 -2.57 -30.05 3.08
N ASP A 14 -2.64 -29.13 2.12
CA ASP A 14 -3.72 -28.15 1.99
C ASP A 14 -3.94 -27.28 3.25
N VAL A 15 -2.88 -27.04 4.01
CA VAL A 15 -2.95 -26.18 5.18
C VAL A 15 -2.78 -24.72 4.74
N PRO A 16 -3.72 -23.82 5.08
CA PRO A 16 -3.56 -22.40 4.82
C PRO A 16 -2.30 -21.86 5.51
N CYS A 17 -1.40 -21.31 4.74
CA CYS A 17 -0.13 -20.80 5.27
C CYS A 17 0.42 -19.69 4.40
N ALA A 18 1.15 -18.79 5.02
CA ALA A 18 1.86 -17.71 4.35
C ALA A 18 3.15 -17.38 5.09
N GLU A 19 4.09 -16.86 4.35
CA GLU A 19 5.34 -16.36 4.92
C GLU A 19 5.14 -14.98 5.52
N THR A 20 5.79 -14.73 6.66
CA THR A 20 5.87 -13.38 7.21
C THR A 20 6.93 -12.60 6.48
N THR A 21 6.54 -11.52 5.83
CA THR A 21 7.44 -10.67 5.06
C THR A 21 7.78 -9.38 5.78
N THR A 22 9.01 -8.90 5.59
CA THR A 22 9.41 -7.58 6.05
C THR A 22 8.84 -6.50 5.13
N LEU A 23 8.77 -5.25 5.59
CA LEU A 23 8.33 -4.13 4.75
C LEU A 23 9.17 -3.98 3.48
N LYS A 24 10.46 -4.22 3.59
CA LYS A 24 11.39 -4.15 2.45
C LYS A 24 11.09 -5.21 1.40
N GLU A 25 10.82 -6.42 1.84
CA GLU A 25 10.44 -7.53 0.96
C GLU A 25 9.04 -7.36 0.37
N LEU A 26 8.14 -6.79 1.16
CA LEU A 26 6.76 -6.52 0.74
C LEU A 26 6.71 -5.61 -0.50
N MET A 27 7.56 -4.61 -0.55
CA MET A 27 7.64 -3.68 -1.70
C MET A 27 8.02 -4.39 -3.01
N LYS A 28 8.69 -5.53 -2.92
CA LYS A 28 9.13 -6.33 -4.06
C LYS A 28 8.24 -7.55 -4.30
N HIS A 29 7.21 -7.74 -3.50
CA HIS A 29 6.35 -8.90 -3.59
C HIS A 29 5.63 -8.94 -4.94
N PRO A 30 5.73 -10.05 -5.70
CA PRO A 30 5.17 -10.12 -7.06
C PRO A 30 3.68 -9.84 -7.14
N GLN A 31 2.89 -10.33 -6.18
CA GLN A 31 1.44 -10.09 -6.16
C GLN A 31 1.10 -8.62 -5.95
N LEU A 32 1.83 -7.94 -5.07
CA LEU A 32 1.59 -6.53 -4.80
C LEU A 32 2.04 -5.65 -5.96
N GLN A 33 3.09 -6.04 -6.68
CA GLN A 33 3.50 -5.37 -7.91
C GLN A 33 2.48 -5.57 -9.03
N ALA A 34 1.96 -6.79 -9.18
CA ALA A 34 0.92 -7.08 -10.17
C ALA A 34 -0.36 -6.29 -9.91
N ASN A 35 -0.73 -6.10 -8.64
CA ASN A 35 -1.87 -5.30 -8.24
C ASN A 35 -1.59 -3.79 -8.22
N GLU A 36 -0.36 -3.38 -8.50
CA GLU A 36 0.06 -1.97 -8.45
C GLU A 36 -0.32 -1.29 -7.13
N LEU A 37 -0.13 -2.00 -6.02
CA LEU A 37 -0.54 -1.52 -4.70
C LEU A 37 0.22 -0.26 -4.27
N PHE A 38 1.50 -0.17 -4.62
CA PHE A 38 2.33 0.98 -4.29
C PHE A 38 2.36 1.97 -5.44
N LYS A 39 2.00 3.22 -5.15
CA LYS A 39 2.03 4.34 -6.09
C LYS A 39 2.97 5.41 -5.56
N THR A 40 3.64 6.10 -6.46
CA THR A 40 4.43 7.27 -6.10
C THR A 40 3.56 8.52 -6.25
N ILE A 41 3.44 9.29 -5.18
CA ILE A 41 2.76 10.58 -5.20
C ILE A 41 3.77 11.69 -4.91
N GLU A 42 3.53 12.87 -5.46
CA GLU A 42 4.36 14.03 -5.21
C GLU A 42 3.72 14.93 -4.17
N SER A 43 4.55 15.40 -3.24
CA SER A 43 4.16 16.34 -2.21
C SER A 43 5.08 17.56 -2.28
N ASP A 44 4.50 18.75 -2.20
CA ASP A 44 5.25 20.02 -2.28
C ASP A 44 6.30 20.15 -1.17
N HIS A 45 6.07 19.51 -0.04
CA HIS A 45 6.96 19.64 1.12
C HIS A 45 7.70 18.34 1.49
N GLN A 46 7.28 17.20 0.97
CA GLN A 46 7.90 15.90 1.26
C GLN A 46 8.62 15.31 0.04
N GLY A 47 8.43 15.90 -1.15
CA GLY A 47 8.94 15.36 -2.39
C GLY A 47 8.14 14.13 -2.85
N LYS A 48 8.83 13.16 -3.43
CA LYS A 48 8.20 11.93 -3.88
C LYS A 48 7.99 10.97 -2.72
N VAL A 49 6.75 10.58 -2.49
CA VAL A 49 6.36 9.67 -1.42
C VAL A 49 5.71 8.43 -2.03
N ARG A 50 6.12 7.26 -1.56
CA ARG A 50 5.48 6.01 -1.95
C ARG A 50 4.25 5.80 -1.08
N ALA A 51 3.09 5.75 -1.71
CA ALA A 51 1.81 5.59 -1.04
C ALA A 51 1.14 4.29 -1.45
N LEU A 52 0.29 3.78 -0.58
CA LEU A 52 -0.57 2.63 -0.88
C LEU A 52 -1.84 3.14 -1.57
N ARG A 53 -2.24 2.48 -2.66
CA ARG A 53 -3.56 2.73 -3.20
C ARG A 53 -4.62 2.01 -2.36
N TYR A 54 -5.86 2.39 -2.51
CA TYR A 54 -6.95 1.65 -1.91
C TYR A 54 -6.97 0.22 -2.47
N PRO A 55 -7.01 -0.82 -1.63
CA PRO A 55 -6.81 -2.21 -2.08
C PRO A 55 -7.96 -2.79 -2.87
N ALA A 56 -9.15 -2.20 -2.82
CA ALA A 56 -10.32 -2.68 -3.55
C ALA A 56 -10.59 -1.88 -4.81
N LYS A 57 -11.24 -2.53 -5.77
CA LYS A 57 -11.77 -1.90 -6.97
C LYS A 57 -13.29 -1.96 -6.93
N PHE A 58 -13.94 -0.91 -7.42
CA PHE A 58 -15.41 -0.86 -7.53
C PHE A 58 -15.78 -0.81 -9.00
N ASN A 59 -16.52 -1.80 -9.49
CA ASN A 59 -16.86 -1.96 -10.91
C ASN A 59 -15.61 -1.90 -11.81
N ASP A 60 -14.54 -2.59 -11.41
CA ASP A 60 -13.22 -2.60 -12.07
C ASP A 60 -12.50 -1.25 -12.11
N GLN A 61 -13.00 -0.26 -11.38
CA GLN A 61 -12.36 1.04 -11.27
C GLN A 61 -11.51 1.12 -9.99
N GLU A 62 -10.30 1.64 -10.14
CA GLU A 62 -9.44 1.94 -9.00
C GLU A 62 -9.86 3.26 -8.36
N LEU A 63 -9.89 3.30 -7.03
CA LEU A 63 -10.03 4.55 -6.31
C LEU A 63 -8.70 5.30 -6.34
N LYS A 64 -8.75 6.57 -6.70
CA LYS A 64 -7.57 7.42 -6.70
C LYS A 64 -7.12 7.72 -5.27
N ASN A 65 -5.81 7.81 -5.09
CA ASN A 65 -5.26 8.29 -3.84
C ASN A 65 -5.69 9.73 -3.59
N HIS A 66 -5.95 10.05 -2.34
CA HIS A 66 -6.19 11.41 -1.91
C HIS A 66 -4.90 12.23 -1.98
N SER A 67 -5.03 13.53 -1.71
CA SER A 67 -3.88 14.42 -1.61
C SER A 67 -2.89 13.95 -0.54
N PRO A 68 -1.60 14.29 -0.66
CA PRO A 68 -0.61 13.95 0.35
C PRO A 68 -0.91 14.64 1.69
N ALA A 69 -0.22 14.20 2.74
CA ALA A 69 -0.37 14.80 4.07
C ALA A 69 -0.10 16.30 4.02
N PRO A 70 -1.00 17.13 4.57
CA PRO A 70 -0.84 18.58 4.54
C PRO A 70 0.22 19.06 5.54
N LYS A 71 0.74 20.25 5.29
CA LYS A 71 1.54 20.97 6.28
C LYS A 71 0.66 21.46 7.42
N LEU A 72 1.27 21.75 8.55
CA LEU A 72 0.56 22.31 9.69
C LEU A 72 -0.15 23.62 9.29
N GLY A 73 -1.47 23.66 9.46
CA GLY A 73 -2.29 24.83 9.14
C GLY A 73 -2.48 25.13 7.66
N GLU A 74 -2.11 24.22 6.76
CA GLU A 74 -2.17 24.45 5.30
C GLU A 74 -3.56 24.83 4.80
N HIS A 75 -4.61 24.25 5.37
CA HIS A 75 -5.99 24.49 4.96
C HIS A 75 -6.77 25.39 5.92
N LYS A 76 -6.08 26.05 6.85
CA LYS A 76 -6.70 26.87 7.89
C LYS A 76 -7.62 27.94 7.31
N ASP A 77 -7.12 28.75 6.38
CA ASP A 77 -7.88 29.89 5.83
C ASP A 77 -9.06 29.40 4.98
N GLU A 78 -8.87 28.35 4.23
CA GLU A 78 -9.92 27.71 3.43
C GLU A 78 -11.06 27.22 4.34
N ILE A 79 -10.73 26.52 5.41
CA ILE A 79 -11.72 25.98 6.34
C ILE A 79 -12.46 27.11 7.06
N LEU A 80 -11.76 28.15 7.51
CA LEU A 80 -12.36 29.27 8.20
C LEU A 80 -13.30 30.09 7.29
N LYS A 81 -12.99 30.19 6.00
CA LYS A 81 -13.87 30.86 5.04
C LYS A 81 -15.13 30.05 4.71
N SER A 82 -15.13 28.76 4.94
CA SER A 82 -16.26 27.88 4.65
C SER A 82 -17.35 27.89 5.75
N ILE A 83 -17.06 28.49 6.89
CA ILE A 83 -17.97 28.56 8.04
C ILE A 83 -18.92 29.74 7.93
#